data_35fb2e097733c8417592b09bd9fcc89e
#
_entry.id   35fb2e097733c8417592b09bd9fcc89e
#
_cell.length_a   1.000
_cell.length_b   1.000
_cell.length_c   1.000
_cell.angle_alpha   90.00
_cell.angle_beta   90.00
_cell.angle_gamma   90.00
#
_symmetry.space_group_name_H-M   'P 1'
#
loop_
_entity.id
_entity.type
_entity.pdbx_description
1 polymer ?
#
loop_
_entity_poly.entity_id
_entity_poly.type
_entity_poly.pdbx_seq_one_letter_code
_entity_poly.pdbx_strand_id
1 'polypeptide(L)'
;MNKWDKRFMELTETVAGWSSCFQENRHVGAIIVKDKHVLTTGYNGAPAGIKSCMERGECLRRKKNIPSGTMQEICYAVHAEQNAIVQAARLGVNVNDATLYCTHQPCVICAKIIINAGIKRVVYKHGYPD
;
A
#
# COMPACT_ATOMS: atom_id res chain seq x y z
N MET A 1 -18.91 4.51 -5.41
CA MET A 1 -17.83 4.58 -6.41
C MET A 1 -18.40 4.67 -7.81
N ASN A 2 -17.83 5.51 -8.64
CA ASN A 2 -18.19 5.57 -10.05
C ASN A 2 -17.56 4.41 -10.82
N LYS A 3 -17.85 4.33 -12.11
CA LYS A 3 -17.38 3.25 -12.99
C LYS A 3 -15.85 3.10 -13.00
N TRP A 4 -15.14 4.23 -13.07
CA TRP A 4 -13.67 4.20 -13.11
C TRP A 4 -13.07 3.83 -11.76
N ASP A 5 -13.67 4.30 -10.67
CA ASP A 5 -13.23 3.90 -9.33
C ASP A 5 -13.35 2.39 -9.14
N LYS A 6 -14.44 1.80 -9.62
CA LYS A 6 -14.63 0.35 -9.53
C LYS A 6 -13.58 -0.41 -10.32
N ARG A 7 -13.28 0.05 -11.53
CA ARG A 7 -12.27 -0.57 -12.40
C ARG A 7 -10.88 -0.52 -11.76
N PHE A 8 -10.50 0.65 -11.27
CA PHE A 8 -9.19 0.80 -10.65
C PHE A 8 -9.11 0.09 -9.31
N MET A 9 -10.21 -0.02 -8.57
CA MET A 9 -10.24 -0.82 -7.34
C MET A 9 -10.06 -2.31 -7.64
N GLU A 10 -10.64 -2.83 -8.71
CA GLU A 10 -10.42 -4.22 -9.13
C GLU A 10 -8.95 -4.48 -9.42
N LEU A 11 -8.30 -3.57 -10.13
CA LEU A 11 -6.86 -3.66 -10.38
C LEU A 11 -6.07 -3.61 -9.07
N THR A 12 -6.46 -2.71 -8.17
CA THR A 12 -5.82 -2.56 -6.86
C THR A 12 -5.90 -3.85 -6.04
N GLU A 13 -7.04 -4.53 -6.08
CA GLU A 13 -7.21 -5.81 -5.41
C GLU A 13 -6.32 -6.90 -6.03
N THR A 14 -6.14 -6.88 -7.33
CA THR A 14 -5.21 -7.80 -8.00
C THR A 14 -3.77 -7.55 -7.53
N VAL A 15 -3.36 -6.30 -7.45
CA VAL A 15 -2.04 -5.92 -6.95
C VAL A 15 -1.85 -6.37 -5.50
N ALA A 16 -2.90 -6.26 -4.67
CA ALA A 16 -2.84 -6.72 -3.28
C ALA A 16 -2.47 -8.21 -3.19
N GLY A 17 -2.92 -9.01 -4.15
CA GLY A 17 -2.60 -10.43 -4.19
C GLY A 17 -1.11 -10.74 -4.39
N TRP A 18 -0.31 -9.74 -4.77
CA TRP A 18 1.13 -9.89 -4.95
C TRP A 18 1.90 -9.66 -3.65
N SER A 19 1.23 -9.28 -2.58
CA SER A 19 1.87 -9.00 -1.29
C SER A 19 2.67 -10.20 -0.79
N SER A 20 3.85 -9.91 -0.23
CA SER A 20 4.71 -10.89 0.42
C SER A 20 4.57 -10.89 1.94
N CYS A 21 3.55 -10.23 2.47
CA CYS A 21 3.25 -10.29 3.90
C CYS A 21 2.83 -11.69 4.31
N PHE A 22 3.38 -12.18 5.41
CA PHE A 22 3.08 -13.53 5.91
C PHE A 22 1.61 -13.69 6.29
N GLN A 23 0.97 -12.64 6.78
CA GLN A 23 -0.45 -12.66 7.13
C GLN A 23 -1.30 -12.32 5.90
N GLU A 24 -1.94 -13.34 5.30
CA GLU A 24 -2.74 -13.17 4.08
C GLU A 24 -3.85 -12.12 4.22
N ASN A 25 -4.50 -12.07 5.39
CA ASN A 25 -5.57 -11.10 5.64
C ASN A 25 -5.07 -9.65 5.71
N ARG A 26 -3.77 -9.46 5.61
CA ARG A 26 -3.14 -8.14 5.61
C ARG A 26 -2.47 -7.81 4.28
N HIS A 27 -2.85 -8.53 3.23
CA HIS A 27 -2.38 -8.21 1.88
C HIS A 27 -3.05 -6.93 1.41
N VAL A 28 -2.27 -5.89 1.21
CA VAL A 28 -2.74 -4.57 0.81
C VAL A 28 -2.14 -4.22 -0.53
N GLY A 29 -2.95 -3.64 -1.40
CA GLY A 29 -2.51 -3.10 -2.68
C GLY A 29 -2.83 -1.63 -2.77
N ALA A 30 -2.05 -0.93 -3.57
CA ALA A 30 -2.26 0.48 -3.87
C ALA A 30 -1.83 0.76 -5.31
N ILE A 31 -2.57 1.64 -5.98
CA ILE A 31 -2.16 2.15 -7.29
C ILE A 31 -2.35 3.66 -7.30
N ILE A 32 -1.53 4.34 -8.08
CA ILE A 32 -1.65 5.78 -8.28
C ILE A 32 -2.07 6.01 -9.72
N VAL A 33 -3.15 6.76 -9.90
CA VAL A 33 -3.80 6.98 -11.20
C VAL A 33 -3.93 8.48 -11.46
N LYS A 34 -3.64 8.90 -12.68
CA LYS A 34 -3.85 10.28 -13.12
C LYS A 34 -4.39 10.25 -14.54
N ASP A 35 -5.48 11.00 -14.76
CA ASP A 35 -6.12 11.09 -16.09
C ASP A 35 -6.43 9.70 -16.67
N LYS A 36 -6.94 8.81 -15.83
CA LYS A 36 -7.29 7.43 -16.19
C LYS A 36 -6.11 6.56 -16.61
N HIS A 37 -4.89 6.96 -16.25
CA HIS A 37 -3.67 6.19 -16.50
C HIS A 37 -3.06 5.75 -15.17
N VAL A 38 -2.70 4.49 -15.08
CA VAL A 38 -1.98 3.96 -13.91
C VAL A 38 -0.53 4.43 -14.00
N LEU A 39 -0.10 5.18 -12.99
CA LEU A 39 1.28 5.69 -12.92
C LEU A 39 2.21 4.70 -12.22
N THR A 40 1.80 4.21 -11.07
CA THR A 40 2.57 3.24 -10.28
C THR A 40 1.65 2.30 -9.54
N THR A 41 2.23 1.20 -9.08
CA THR A 41 1.57 0.22 -8.24
C THR A 41 2.42 -0.02 -7.01
N GLY A 42 1.80 -0.52 -5.95
CA GLY A 42 2.50 -0.92 -4.75
C GLY A 42 1.71 -1.98 -3.99
N TYR A 43 2.42 -2.84 -3.31
CA TYR A 43 1.83 -3.81 -2.40
C TYR A 43 2.73 -3.88 -1.18
N ASN A 44 2.19 -4.34 -0.05
CA ASN A 44 3.01 -4.41 1.15
C ASN A 44 4.01 -5.56 1.03
N GLY A 45 5.27 -5.25 1.24
CA GLY A 45 6.36 -6.20 1.10
C GLY A 45 7.65 -5.64 1.64
N ALA A 46 8.63 -6.51 1.88
CA ALA A 46 9.93 -6.10 2.37
C ALA A 46 10.65 -5.20 1.37
N PRO A 47 11.53 -4.31 1.84
CA PRO A 47 12.36 -3.53 0.93
C PRO A 47 13.14 -4.42 -0.02
N ALA A 48 13.48 -3.88 -1.20
CA ALA A 48 14.25 -4.63 -2.21
C ALA A 48 15.55 -5.20 -1.61
N GLY A 49 15.80 -6.48 -1.83
CA GLY A 49 16.98 -7.16 -1.31
C GLY A 49 16.86 -7.64 0.12
N ILE A 50 15.80 -7.31 0.81
CA ILE A 50 15.54 -7.78 2.18
C ILE A 50 14.57 -8.95 2.13
N LYS A 51 14.84 -9.99 2.92
CA LYS A 51 14.00 -11.18 2.97
C LYS A 51 12.60 -10.83 3.45
N SER A 52 11.58 -11.20 2.67
CA SER A 52 10.18 -10.92 3.01
C SER A 52 9.70 -11.77 4.19
N CYS A 53 8.56 -11.40 4.77
CA CYS A 53 7.93 -12.19 5.82
C CYS A 53 7.57 -13.61 5.33
N MET A 54 7.13 -13.73 4.08
CA MET A 54 6.86 -15.04 3.47
C MET A 54 8.11 -15.90 3.39
N GLU A 55 9.24 -15.32 2.97
CA GLU A 55 10.52 -16.02 2.91
C GLU A 55 11.06 -16.38 4.28
N ARG A 56 10.78 -15.56 5.30
CA ARG A 56 11.17 -15.83 6.69
C ARG A 56 10.29 -16.89 7.34
N GLY A 57 9.09 -17.11 6.79
CA GLY A 57 8.13 -18.06 7.35
C GLY A 57 7.46 -17.58 8.62
N GLU A 58 7.56 -16.28 8.96
CA GLU A 58 6.97 -15.72 10.16
C GLU A 58 6.67 -14.23 10.02
N CYS A 59 5.76 -13.72 10.85
CA CYS A 59 5.51 -12.30 11.01
C CYS A 59 6.09 -11.86 12.35
N LEU A 60 7.06 -10.96 12.32
CA LEU A 60 7.73 -10.50 13.54
C LEU A 60 6.75 -9.84 14.52
N ARG A 61 5.79 -9.07 14.02
CA ARG A 61 4.77 -8.44 14.86
C ARG A 61 3.90 -9.48 15.56
N ARG A 62 3.48 -10.52 14.83
CA ARG A 62 2.68 -11.60 15.36
C ARG A 62 3.46 -12.38 16.42
N LYS A 63 4.73 -12.67 16.15
CA LYS A 63 5.62 -13.37 17.09
C LYS A 63 5.77 -12.61 18.40
N LYS A 64 5.77 -11.27 18.35
CA LYS A 64 5.90 -10.41 19.54
C LYS A 64 4.56 -9.97 20.11
N ASN A 65 3.44 -10.50 19.59
CA ASN A 65 2.09 -10.18 20.06
C ASN A 65 1.77 -8.68 20.01
N ILE A 66 2.23 -8.01 18.95
CA ILE A 66 2.02 -6.58 18.77
C ILE A 66 0.64 -6.33 18.14
N PRO A 67 -0.21 -5.50 18.76
CA PRO A 67 -1.52 -5.18 18.21
C PRO A 67 -1.43 -4.53 16.83
N SER A 68 -2.44 -4.80 16.00
CA SER A 68 -2.55 -4.19 14.68
C SER A 68 -2.52 -2.66 14.78
N GLY A 69 -1.81 -2.02 13.86
CA GLY A 69 -1.71 -0.57 13.78
C GLY A 69 -0.76 0.08 14.75
N THR A 70 -0.04 -0.72 15.59
CA THR A 70 0.94 -0.19 16.54
C THR A 70 2.32 -0.75 16.25
N MET A 71 3.36 -0.01 16.65
CA MET A 71 4.76 -0.40 16.49
C MET A 71 5.07 -0.93 15.08
N GLN A 72 4.60 -0.22 14.08
CA GLN A 72 4.73 -0.64 12.68
C GLN A 72 6.19 -0.72 12.22
N GLU A 73 7.08 0.02 12.86
CA GLU A 73 8.52 0.02 12.58
C GLU A 73 9.17 -1.35 12.79
N ILE A 74 8.55 -2.24 13.55
CA ILE A 74 9.08 -3.59 13.79
C ILE A 74 8.79 -4.50 12.59
N CYS A 75 7.77 -4.22 11.81
CA CYS A 75 7.45 -5.01 10.62
C CYS A 75 8.45 -4.74 9.50
N TYR A 76 8.97 -5.78 8.89
CA TYR A 76 9.89 -5.64 7.75
C TYR A 76 9.19 -5.14 6.49
N ALA A 77 7.88 -5.29 6.38
CA ALA A 77 7.14 -4.91 5.20
C ALA A 77 6.98 -3.39 5.10
N VAL A 78 7.24 -2.87 3.90
CA VAL A 78 6.91 -1.50 3.54
C VAL A 78 5.43 -1.49 3.15
N HIS A 79 4.69 -0.47 3.56
CA HIS A 79 3.27 -0.38 3.25
C HIS A 79 3.03 -0.19 1.75
N ALA A 80 1.90 -0.65 1.25
CA ALA A 80 1.56 -0.59 -0.17
C ALA A 80 1.58 0.85 -0.70
N GLU A 81 1.01 1.79 0.05
CA GLU A 81 0.96 3.20 -0.32
C GLU A 81 2.36 3.80 -0.38
N GLN A 82 3.21 3.45 0.58
CA GLN A 82 4.60 3.89 0.61
C GLN A 82 5.34 3.37 -0.62
N ASN A 83 5.16 2.08 -0.95
CA ASN A 83 5.80 1.48 -2.12
C ASN A 83 5.37 2.16 -3.41
N ALA A 84 4.08 2.45 -3.57
CA ALA A 84 3.59 3.12 -4.76
C ALA A 84 4.23 4.52 -4.93
N ILE A 85 4.34 5.29 -3.85
CA ILE A 85 4.93 6.63 -3.87
C ILE A 85 6.45 6.56 -4.09
N VAL A 86 7.12 5.64 -3.41
CA VAL A 86 8.57 5.46 -3.57
C VAL A 86 8.91 5.04 -5.00
N GLN A 87 8.11 4.16 -5.61
CA GLN A 87 8.32 3.78 -7.01
C GLN A 87 8.16 4.98 -7.94
N ALA A 88 7.19 5.84 -7.67
CA ALA A 88 7.03 7.07 -8.45
C ALA A 88 8.27 7.95 -8.34
N ALA A 89 8.80 8.12 -7.14
CA ALA A 89 10.03 8.89 -6.93
C ALA A 89 11.22 8.26 -7.65
N ARG A 90 11.36 6.95 -7.58
CA ARG A 90 12.45 6.21 -8.22
C ARG A 90 12.40 6.31 -9.75
N LEU A 91 11.20 6.27 -10.31
CA LEU A 91 11.00 6.34 -11.76
C LEU A 91 10.91 7.77 -12.30
N GLY A 92 10.90 8.77 -11.44
CA GLY A 92 10.75 10.15 -11.85
C GLY A 92 9.36 10.50 -12.33
N VAL A 93 8.33 9.85 -11.78
CA VAL A 93 6.93 10.07 -12.15
C VAL A 93 6.29 11.08 -11.22
N ASN A 94 5.67 12.12 -11.78
CA ASN A 94 4.98 13.14 -11.02
C ASN A 94 3.59 12.63 -10.61
N VAL A 95 3.33 12.55 -9.31
CA VAL A 95 2.04 12.11 -8.78
C VAL A 95 1.19 13.26 -8.25
N ASN A 96 1.62 14.50 -8.46
CA ASN A 96 0.85 15.66 -8.01
C ASN A 96 -0.52 15.66 -8.66
N ASP A 97 -1.56 15.92 -7.86
CA ASP A 97 -2.97 15.93 -8.28
C ASP A 97 -3.51 14.57 -8.73
N ALA A 98 -2.78 13.48 -8.44
CA ALA A 98 -3.23 12.13 -8.77
C ALA A 98 -4.26 11.61 -7.75
N THR A 99 -4.84 10.45 -8.07
CA THR A 99 -5.72 9.69 -7.17
C THR A 99 -4.99 8.43 -6.74
N LEU A 100 -5.03 8.12 -5.45
CA LEU A 100 -4.51 6.86 -4.93
C LEU A 100 -5.67 5.94 -4.60
N TYR A 101 -5.64 4.74 -5.17
CA TYR A 101 -6.58 3.67 -4.84
C TYR A 101 -5.87 2.69 -3.93
N CYS A 102 -6.52 2.31 -2.85
CA CYS A 102 -5.94 1.42 -1.86
C CYS A 102 -7.01 0.43 -1.39
N THR A 103 -6.64 -0.82 -1.18
CA THR A 103 -7.61 -1.82 -0.71
C THR A 103 -8.07 -1.52 0.72
N HIS A 104 -7.19 -0.94 1.53
CA HIS A 104 -7.47 -0.61 2.93
C HIS A 104 -7.18 0.86 3.20
N GLN A 105 -7.89 1.42 4.17
CA GLN A 105 -7.69 2.80 4.59
C GLN A 105 -6.23 3.01 5.02
N PRO A 106 -5.53 4.04 4.47
CA PRO A 106 -4.16 4.32 4.87
C PRO A 106 -4.02 4.62 6.36
N CYS A 107 -2.94 4.16 6.96
CA CYS A 107 -2.62 4.52 8.34
C CYS A 107 -2.18 5.99 8.42
N VAL A 108 -2.02 6.49 9.63
CA VAL A 108 -1.63 7.90 9.85
C VAL A 108 -0.29 8.22 9.19
N ILE A 109 0.68 7.30 9.27
CA ILE A 109 2.00 7.50 8.66
C ILE A 109 1.87 7.62 7.15
N CYS A 110 1.13 6.69 6.53
CA CYS A 110 0.90 6.72 5.08
C CYS A 110 0.11 7.94 4.65
N ALA A 111 -0.89 8.35 5.45
CA ALA A 111 -1.70 9.53 5.14
C ALA A 111 -0.83 10.80 5.04
N LYS A 112 0.11 10.97 5.96
CA LYS A 112 1.03 12.11 5.93
C LYS A 112 1.88 12.11 4.66
N ILE A 113 2.38 10.95 4.27
CA ILE A 113 3.20 10.79 3.06
C ILE A 113 2.36 11.09 1.82
N ILE A 114 1.13 10.60 1.77
CA ILE A 114 0.20 10.82 0.66
C ILE A 114 -0.07 12.32 0.47
N ILE A 115 -0.34 13.03 1.56
CA ILE A 115 -0.58 14.47 1.52
C ILE A 115 0.64 15.21 0.97
N ASN A 116 1.82 14.89 1.50
CA ASN A 116 3.07 15.55 1.06
C ASN A 116 3.45 15.22 -0.38
N ALA A 117 3.01 14.09 -0.89
CA ALA A 117 3.24 13.72 -2.29
C ALA A 117 2.38 14.53 -3.27
N GLY A 118 1.38 15.24 -2.76
CA GLY A 118 0.49 16.05 -3.59
C GLY A 118 -0.69 15.28 -4.16
N ILE A 119 -0.94 14.09 -3.69
CA ILE A 119 -2.10 13.28 -4.11
C ILE A 119 -3.36 13.95 -3.58
N LYS A 120 -4.31 14.22 -4.47
CA LYS A 120 -5.50 14.99 -4.12
C LYS A 120 -6.71 14.17 -3.69
N ARG A 121 -6.72 12.87 -4.00
CA ARG A 121 -7.87 12.01 -3.73
C ARG A 121 -7.41 10.63 -3.36
N VAL A 122 -8.05 10.05 -2.34
CA VAL A 122 -7.80 8.67 -1.90
C VAL A 122 -9.11 7.91 -1.91
N VAL A 123 -9.11 6.74 -2.54
CA VAL A 123 -10.26 5.84 -2.58
C VAL A 123 -9.84 4.52 -1.95
N TYR A 124 -10.56 4.05 -0.95
CA TYR A 124 -10.27 2.76 -0.33
C TYR A 124 -11.55 1.94 -0.18
N LYS A 125 -11.39 0.62 -0.06
CA LYS A 125 -12.51 -0.31 0.02
C LYS A 125 -12.82 -0.71 1.46
N HIS A 126 -11.79 -0.99 2.25
CA HIS A 126 -11.94 -1.46 3.63
C HIS A 126 -11.46 -0.40 4.61
N GLY A 127 -12.21 -0.18 5.68
CA GLY A 127 -11.79 0.69 6.77
C GLY A 127 -10.54 0.14 7.46
N TYR A 128 -9.93 0.96 8.32
CA TYR A 128 -8.71 0.57 9.02
C TYR A 128 -8.98 -0.63 9.92
N PRO A 129 -8.21 -1.72 9.79
CA PRO A 129 -8.41 -2.90 10.64
C PRO A 129 -7.86 -2.63 12.04
N ASP A 130 -8.66 -2.96 13.04
CA ASP A 130 -8.25 -2.85 14.45
C ASP A 130 -7.74 -4.17 14.97
#